data_85a385482a60b13561602eb7d2d910ec
#
_entry.id   85a385482a60b13561602eb7d2d910ec
#
_cell.length_a   1.000
_cell.length_b   1.000
_cell.length_c   1.000
_cell.angle_alpha   90.00
_cell.angle_beta   90.00
_cell.angle_gamma   90.00
#
_symmetry.space_group_name_H-M   'P 1'
#
loop_
_entity.id
_entity.type
_entity.pdbx_description
1 polymer ?
#
loop_
_entity_poly.entity_id
_entity_poly.type
_entity_poly.pdbx_seq_one_letter_code
_entity_poly.pdbx_strand_id
1 'polypeptide(L)' 'MLQRTRIFSDDYFVVTKRRRRLRECSWEIQRRSKPLGIRLNGDGFKSEFAARLAGEKALRKLLDGLAQEDKV' A
#
# COMPACT_ATOMS: atom_id res chain seq x y z
N MET A 1 0.41 -3.06 -26.65
CA MET A 1 0.57 -3.21 -26.14
C MET A 1 0.70 -3.06 -25.36
N LEU A 2 0.61 -3.24 -25.00
CA LEU A 2 0.75 -3.26 -24.20
C LEU A 2 0.89 -3.21 -23.26
N GLN A 3 1.22 -3.42 -22.77
CA GLN A 3 1.33 -3.45 -21.78
C GLN A 3 1.99 -3.05 -21.07
N ARG A 4 2.52 -2.81 -20.99
CA ARG A 4 3.12 -2.53 -20.45
C ARG A 4 2.95 -2.24 -19.42
N THR A 5 2.94 -2.02 -19.16
CA THR A 5 2.60 -1.48 -18.28
C THR A 5 2.12 -2.03 -17.36
N ARG A 6 2.68 -2.56 -16.95
CA ARG A 6 2.15 -3.20 -16.27
C ARG A 6 2.42 -2.96 -14.96
N ILE A 7 1.83 -2.15 -14.35
CA ILE A 7 1.79 -2.03 -12.95
C ILE A 7 0.67 -2.91 -12.52
N PHE A 8 1.00 -3.99 -11.89
CA PHE A 8 -0.02 -4.93 -11.53
C PHE A 8 -0.43 -4.67 -10.10
N SER A 9 -1.69 -4.44 -9.89
CA SER A 9 -2.17 -4.21 -8.55
C SER A 9 -1.91 -5.42 -7.65
N ASP A 10 -1.81 -6.61 -8.22
CA ASP A 10 -1.55 -7.77 -7.40
C ASP A 10 -0.09 -7.94 -7.01
N ASP A 11 0.81 -7.11 -7.55
CA ASP A 11 2.19 -7.10 -7.09
C ASP A 11 2.34 -6.31 -5.79
N TYR A 12 1.41 -5.43 -5.52
CA TYR A 12 1.42 -4.60 -4.33
C TYR A 12 0.25 -5.00 -3.43
N PHE A 13 0.45 -4.93 -2.14
CA PHE A 13 -0.62 -5.30 -1.22
C PHE A 13 -0.44 -4.56 0.10
N VAL A 14 -1.52 -4.50 0.85
CA VAL A 14 -1.57 -3.81 2.12
C VAL A 14 -1.54 -4.84 3.23
N VAL A 15 -0.68 -4.62 4.20
CA VAL A 15 -0.60 -5.43 5.40
C VAL A 15 -1.02 -4.57 6.59
N THR A 16 -1.87 -5.11 7.44
CA THR A 16 -2.26 -4.41 8.66
C THR A 16 -1.65 -5.11 9.85
N LYS A 17 -1.32 -4.33 10.86
CA LYS A 17 -0.75 -4.86 12.08
C LYS A 17 -1.46 -4.24 13.27
N ARG A 18 -1.61 -5.01 14.32
CA ARG A 18 -2.20 -4.53 15.56
C ARG A 18 -1.12 -4.43 16.61
N ARG A 19 -1.00 -3.27 17.21
CA ARG A 19 -0.07 -3.05 18.31
C ARG A 19 -0.85 -3.04 19.61
N ARG A 20 -0.82 -4.15 20.29
CA ARG A 20 -1.65 -4.32 21.48
C ARG A 20 -1.34 -3.32 22.59
N ARG A 21 -0.07 -3.05 22.79
CA ARG A 21 0.34 -2.14 23.86
C ARG A 21 -0.20 -0.74 23.65
N LEU A 22 -0.20 -0.30 22.39
CA LEU A 22 -0.63 1.04 22.05
C LEU A 22 -2.09 1.09 21.69
N ARG A 23 -2.73 -0.08 21.63
CA ARG A 23 -4.14 -0.18 21.24
C ARG A 23 -4.40 0.52 19.93
N GLU A 24 -3.50 0.33 19.01
CA GLU A 24 -3.65 0.95 17.72
C GLU A 24 -3.28 -0.05 16.63
N CYS A 25 -3.72 0.25 15.41
CA CYS A 25 -3.43 -0.55 14.26
C CYS A 25 -2.67 0.29 13.25
N SER A 26 -1.96 -0.40 12.37
CA SER A 26 -1.17 0.27 11.35
C SER A 26 -1.32 -0.48 10.04
N TRP A 27 -0.93 0.18 8.96
CA TRP A 27 -0.89 -0.45 7.65
C TRP A 27 0.47 -0.21 7.02
N GLU A 28 0.80 -1.08 6.09
CA GLU A 28 2.04 -0.93 5.34
C GLU A 28 1.82 -1.50 3.96
N ILE A 29 2.38 -0.84 2.95
CA ILE A 29 2.32 -1.33 1.57
C ILE A 29 3.59 -2.11 1.30
N GLN A 30 3.42 -3.32 0.76
CA GLN A 30 4.54 -4.18 0.41
C GLN A 30 4.40 -4.62 -1.04
N ARG A 31 5.50 -5.10 -1.59
CA ARG A 31 5.55 -5.56 -2.96
C ARG A 31 6.02 -7.01 -2.97
N ARG A 32 5.35 -7.85 -3.76
CA ARG A 32 5.66 -9.27 -3.78
C ARG A 32 6.96 -9.58 -4.52
N SER A 33 7.19 -8.90 -5.63
CA SER A 33 8.33 -9.23 -6.48
C SER A 33 9.65 -8.88 -5.83
N LYS A 34 9.70 -7.78 -5.12
CA LYS A 34 10.92 -7.38 -4.41
C LYS A 34 10.56 -6.29 -3.41
N PRO A 35 11.42 -6.06 -2.41
CA PRO A 35 11.12 -5.05 -1.40
C PRO A 35 10.98 -3.67 -2.04
N LEU A 36 10.09 -2.86 -1.46
CA LEU A 36 9.99 -1.47 -1.84
C LEU A 36 11.24 -0.73 -1.40
N GLY A 37 11.68 0.21 -2.21
CA GLY A 37 12.81 1.03 -1.85
C GLY A 37 12.52 2.03 -0.76
N ILE A 38 11.25 2.36 -0.58
CA ILE A 38 10.81 3.27 0.47
C ILE A 38 9.75 2.59 1.31
N ARG A 39 9.53 3.14 2.49
CA ARG A 39 8.52 2.58 3.37
C ARG A 39 7.27 3.44 3.29
N LEU A 40 6.16 2.79 2.96
CA LEU A 40 4.87 3.46 2.90
C LEU A 40 3.98 2.83 3.97
N ASN A 41 3.70 3.58 5.01
CA ASN A 41 2.92 3.05 6.11
C ASN A 41 2.21 4.19 6.85
N GLY A 42 1.29 3.79 7.70
CA GLY A 42 0.58 4.71 8.57
C GLY A 42 0.17 4.00 9.84
N ASP A 43 0.05 4.73 10.93
CA ASP A 43 -0.32 4.12 12.20
C ASP A 43 -1.28 5.03 12.96
N GLY A 44 -1.66 4.61 14.16
CA GLY A 44 -2.56 5.39 14.98
C GLY A 44 -4.03 5.14 14.70
N PHE A 45 -4.37 4.05 14.01
CA PHE A 45 -5.75 3.74 13.71
C PHE A 45 -6.35 2.90 14.83
N LYS A 46 -7.62 3.14 15.10
CA LYS A 46 -8.28 2.47 16.23
C LYS A 46 -8.72 1.05 15.91
N SER A 47 -8.81 0.70 14.65
CA SER A 47 -9.24 -0.63 14.26
C SER A 47 -8.47 -1.09 13.04
N GLU A 48 -8.45 -2.39 12.85
CA GLU A 48 -7.83 -2.98 11.68
C GLU A 48 -8.55 -2.53 10.41
N PHE A 49 -9.87 -2.41 10.50
CA PHE A 49 -10.66 -1.97 9.37
C PHE A 49 -10.27 -0.56 8.93
N ALA A 50 -10.13 0.34 9.89
CA ALA A 50 -9.74 1.72 9.59
C ALA A 50 -8.34 1.76 8.99
N ALA A 51 -7.42 0.96 9.53
CA ALA A 51 -6.07 0.90 9.01
C ALA A 51 -6.07 0.38 7.58
N ARG A 52 -6.85 -0.66 7.33
CA ARG A 52 -6.93 -1.24 6.00
C ARG A 52 -7.48 -0.26 4.98
N LEU A 53 -8.53 0.47 5.35
CA LEU A 53 -9.08 1.45 4.42
C LEU A 53 -8.07 2.53 4.08
N ALA A 54 -7.35 3.01 5.10
CA ALA A 54 -6.34 4.03 4.85
C ALA A 54 -5.22 3.47 3.97
N GLY A 55 -4.81 2.24 4.22
CA GLY A 55 -3.78 1.60 3.42
C GLY A 55 -4.20 1.40 1.98
N GLU A 56 -5.45 1.03 1.76
CA GLU A 56 -5.94 0.82 0.41
C GLU A 56 -6.05 2.13 -0.35
N LYS A 57 -6.40 3.21 0.34
CA LYS A 57 -6.38 4.51 -0.29
C LYS A 57 -4.98 4.91 -0.70
N ALA A 58 -4.02 4.67 0.19
CA ALA A 58 -2.64 4.99 -0.10
C ALA A 58 -2.12 4.14 -1.27
N LEU A 59 -2.51 2.88 -1.31
CA LEU A 59 -2.11 2.00 -2.39
C LEU A 59 -2.67 2.48 -3.73
N ARG A 60 -3.92 2.91 -3.72
CA ARG A 60 -4.52 3.42 -4.96
C ARG A 60 -3.79 4.64 -5.46
N LYS A 61 -3.40 5.53 -4.56
CA LYS A 61 -2.62 6.69 -4.96
C LYS A 61 -1.27 6.31 -5.52
N LEU A 62 -0.63 5.33 -4.91
CA LEU A 62 0.65 4.86 -5.40
C LEU A 62 0.52 4.31 -6.81
N LEU A 63 -0.48 3.48 -7.04
CA LEU A 63 -0.67 2.88 -8.35
C LEU A 63 -1.02 3.92 -9.40
N ASP A 64 -1.82 4.90 -9.03
CA ASP A 64 -2.15 6.00 -9.94
C ASP A 64 -0.91 6.78 -10.33
N GLY A 65 -0.04 7.06 -9.35
CA GLY A 65 1.18 7.78 -9.62
C GLY A 65 2.10 7.02 -10.55
N LEU A 66 2.23 5.72 -10.32
CA LEU A 66 3.07 4.89 -11.17
C LEU A 66 2.51 4.81 -12.58
N ALA A 67 1.19 4.71 -12.71
CA ALA A 67 0.57 4.66 -14.01
C ALA A 67 0.79 5.95 -14.78
N GLN A 68 0.75 7.07 -14.09
CA GLN A 68 0.99 8.37 -14.74
C GLN A 68 2.42 8.50 -15.20
N GLU A 69 3.37 8.03 -14.40
CA GLU A 69 4.76 8.06 -14.80
C GLU A 69 5.00 7.21 -16.02
N ASP A 70 4.27 6.13 -16.11
CA ASP A 70 4.42 5.19 -17.22
C ASP A 70 3.94 5.78 -18.54
N LYS A 71 3.10 6.78 -18.48
CA LYS A 71 2.58 7.41 -19.68
C LYS A 71 3.54 8.39 -20.31
N VAL A 72 4.55 8.78 -19.58
CA VAL A 72 5.52 9.77 -20.08
C VAL A 72 6.63 9.15 -20.94
#